data_982bbb801cc9d2f10cf7c1ebb4bcefad
#
_entry.id   982bbb801cc9d2f10cf7c1ebb4bcefad
#
_cell.length_a   1.000
_cell.length_b   1.000
_cell.length_c   1.000
_cell.angle_alpha   90.00
_cell.angle_beta   90.00
_cell.angle_gamma   90.00
#
_symmetry.space_group_name_H-M   'P 1'
#
loop_
_entity.id
_entity.type
_entity.pdbx_description
1 polymer ?
#
loop_
_entity_poly.entity_id
_entity_poly.type
_entity_poly.pdbx_seq_one_letter_code
_entity_poly.pdbx_strand_id
1 'polypeptide(L)'
;MIAVRVFMKVTNEPLKRTPVALHMDADEVDIGPVLTDRSGVAHFDLPAGSGKVLVSGVERYHGRLEGEIPIALWSVTESANESTGAPGEFPAGSNAYPGMTTCSLEVKGRTILTDSEGYLVNPDDWSEAFVKAQAARESLALNGEHWEAIRFLRDYYSRYGHQASVRDMIKHFRDVWDPERGSNRYLHRLFPAGGPQKQGNRLAGLLRTKGEH
;
A
#
# COMPACT_ATOMS: atom_id res chain seq x y z
N MET A 1 21.55 2.71 25.08
CA MET A 1 20.29 3.36 24.70
C MET A 1 20.10 3.18 23.20
N ILE A 2 18.94 2.65 22.79
CA ILE A 2 18.55 2.42 21.40
C ILE A 2 17.40 3.39 21.11
N ALA A 3 17.43 4.07 19.98
CA ALA A 3 16.35 4.93 19.50
C ALA A 3 15.86 4.43 18.14
N VAL A 4 14.57 4.37 17.93
CA VAL A 4 13.99 3.99 16.64
C VAL A 4 13.21 5.18 16.10
N ARG A 5 13.65 5.72 14.97
CA ARG A 5 13.00 6.83 14.30
C ARG A 5 12.14 6.33 13.15
N VAL A 6 10.84 6.56 13.25
CA VAL A 6 9.86 6.15 12.24
C VAL A 6 9.35 7.37 11.48
N PHE A 7 9.43 7.33 10.16
CA PHE A 7 9.06 8.44 9.30
C PHE A 7 8.51 7.96 7.95
N MET A 8 7.75 8.84 7.30
CA MET A 8 7.26 8.59 5.94
C MET A 8 8.39 8.72 4.93
N LYS A 9 8.62 7.71 4.11
CA LYS A 9 9.73 7.69 3.13
C LYS A 9 9.59 8.79 2.07
N VAL A 10 8.38 9.14 1.68
CA VAL A 10 8.12 10.12 0.61
C VAL A 10 8.20 11.55 1.10
N THR A 11 7.62 11.86 2.26
CA THR A 11 7.53 13.22 2.81
C THR A 11 8.57 13.52 3.85
N ASN A 12 9.28 12.51 4.34
CA ASN A 12 10.19 12.57 5.48
C ASN A 12 9.51 13.08 6.78
N GLU A 13 8.17 13.06 6.82
CA GLU A 13 7.40 13.45 8.01
C GLU A 13 7.52 12.40 9.10
N PRO A 14 7.76 12.82 10.37
CA PRO A 14 7.84 11.90 11.50
C PRO A 14 6.46 11.29 11.80
N LEU A 15 6.43 9.97 11.99
CA LEU A 15 5.23 9.26 12.39
C LEU A 15 5.10 9.24 13.91
N LYS A 16 4.13 9.99 14.42
CA LYS A 16 3.86 10.19 15.85
C LYS A 16 2.95 9.09 16.38
N ARG A 17 3.12 8.73 17.66
CA ARG A 17 2.30 7.73 18.36
C ARG A 17 2.23 6.38 17.64
N THR A 18 3.26 6.04 16.91
CA THR A 18 3.41 4.77 16.23
C THR A 18 4.02 3.76 17.21
N PRO A 19 3.40 2.59 17.43
CA PRO A 19 3.93 1.59 18.33
C PRO A 19 5.18 0.93 17.74
N VAL A 20 6.26 0.91 18.52
CA VAL A 20 7.53 0.25 18.17
C VAL A 20 7.88 -0.74 19.26
N ALA A 21 8.23 -1.95 18.87
CA ALA A 21 8.77 -2.98 19.76
C ALA A 21 10.13 -3.45 19.28
N LEU A 22 10.94 -3.94 20.19
CA LEU A 22 12.22 -4.60 19.90
C LEU A 22 12.14 -6.05 20.31
N HIS A 23 12.67 -6.94 19.48
CA HIS A 23 12.94 -8.33 19.81
C HIS A 23 14.45 -8.51 19.89
N MET A 24 14.97 -8.92 21.06
CA MET A 24 16.40 -9.13 21.27
C MET A 24 16.73 -10.61 21.04
N ASP A 25 17.61 -10.90 20.08
CA ASP A 25 17.98 -12.29 19.72
C ASP A 25 18.68 -13.05 20.85
N ALA A 26 19.41 -12.32 21.72
CA ALA A 26 20.21 -12.96 22.79
C ALA A 26 19.32 -13.54 23.91
N ASP A 27 18.22 -12.91 24.22
CA ASP A 27 17.35 -13.26 25.35
C ASP A 27 15.98 -13.78 24.90
N GLU A 28 15.70 -13.79 23.59
CA GLU A 28 14.39 -14.11 23.00
C GLU A 28 13.23 -13.31 23.64
N VAL A 29 13.49 -12.03 23.99
CA VAL A 29 12.54 -11.19 24.71
C VAL A 29 12.03 -10.06 23.82
N ASP A 30 10.71 -9.91 23.80
CA ASP A 30 10.03 -8.76 23.21
C ASP A 30 9.94 -7.61 24.20
N ILE A 31 10.35 -6.42 23.78
CA ILE A 31 10.38 -5.22 24.61
C ILE A 31 9.54 -4.13 23.95
N GLY A 32 8.56 -3.63 24.66
CA GLY A 32 7.60 -2.65 24.18
C GLY A 32 6.18 -3.21 24.11
N PRO A 33 5.27 -2.60 23.34
CA PRO A 33 5.51 -1.47 22.43
C PRO A 33 5.69 -0.12 23.15
N VAL A 34 6.62 0.68 22.64
CA VAL A 34 6.82 2.09 23.03
C VAL A 34 6.30 2.97 21.90
N LEU A 35 5.51 3.99 22.21
CA LEU A 35 4.97 4.90 21.21
C LEU A 35 6.00 5.96 20.83
N THR A 36 6.14 6.23 19.52
CA THR A 36 6.97 7.33 19.04
C THR A 36 6.46 8.69 19.54
N ASP A 37 7.37 9.57 19.81
CA ASP A 37 7.12 10.94 20.24
C ASP A 37 6.73 11.89 19.08
N ARG A 38 6.76 13.21 19.33
CA ARG A 38 6.43 14.24 18.32
C ARG A 38 7.45 14.31 17.17
N SER A 39 8.65 13.84 17.38
CA SER A 39 9.72 13.73 16.37
C SER A 39 9.74 12.37 15.66
N GLY A 40 8.81 11.48 15.99
CA GLY A 40 8.71 10.15 15.40
C GLY A 40 9.70 9.14 16.01
N VAL A 41 10.23 9.40 17.21
CA VAL A 41 11.27 8.57 17.85
C VAL A 41 10.69 7.80 19.03
N ALA A 42 10.96 6.50 19.08
CA ALA A 42 10.76 5.66 20.27
C ALA A 42 12.10 5.37 20.92
N HIS A 43 12.20 5.59 22.23
CA HIS A 43 13.42 5.39 23.01
C HIS A 43 13.36 4.14 23.88
N PHE A 44 14.43 3.35 23.83
CA PHE A 44 14.60 2.13 24.62
C PHE A 44 15.89 2.23 25.44
N ASP A 45 15.77 2.08 26.74
CA ASP A 45 16.93 2.08 27.64
C ASP A 45 17.53 0.66 27.72
N LEU A 46 18.18 0.28 26.64
CA LEU A 46 18.77 -1.02 26.45
C LEU A 46 20.21 -0.89 25.96
N PRO A 47 21.09 -1.86 26.30
CA PRO A 47 22.40 -1.97 25.69
C PRO A 47 22.28 -2.30 24.21
N ALA A 48 23.35 -2.01 23.45
CA ALA A 48 23.44 -2.44 22.07
C ALA A 48 23.44 -3.98 21.99
N GLY A 49 22.75 -4.52 20.99
CA GLY A 49 22.62 -5.97 20.78
C GLY A 49 22.26 -6.29 19.35
N SER A 50 21.94 -7.56 19.09
CA SER A 50 21.36 -8.03 17.85
C SER A 50 19.88 -8.31 18.04
N GLY A 51 19.06 -8.00 17.04
CA GLY A 51 17.62 -8.22 17.17
C GLY A 51 16.82 -7.63 16.04
N LYS A 52 15.50 -7.55 16.26
CA LYS A 52 14.53 -7.06 15.30
C LYS A 52 13.83 -5.81 15.82
N VAL A 53 13.49 -4.92 14.88
CA VAL A 53 12.60 -3.78 15.16
C VAL A 53 11.25 -4.07 14.52
N LEU A 54 10.21 -4.06 15.35
CA LEU A 54 8.83 -4.20 14.92
C LEU A 54 8.16 -2.82 15.02
N VAL A 55 7.59 -2.37 13.93
CA VAL A 55 6.78 -1.15 13.91
C VAL A 55 5.34 -1.56 13.65
N SER A 56 4.46 -1.25 14.59
CA SER A 56 3.09 -1.75 14.63
C SER A 56 3.02 -3.28 14.49
N GLY A 57 3.97 -4.01 15.17
CA GLY A 57 4.14 -5.48 15.19
C GLY A 57 4.73 -6.10 13.92
N VAL A 58 4.93 -5.32 12.84
CA VAL A 58 5.58 -5.79 11.62
C VAL A 58 7.08 -5.63 11.71
N GLU A 59 7.84 -6.70 11.45
CA GLU A 59 9.28 -6.65 11.38
C GLU A 59 9.72 -5.70 10.24
N ARG A 60 10.45 -4.63 10.60
CA ARG A 60 10.95 -3.61 9.66
C ARG A 60 12.46 -3.57 9.56
N TYR A 61 13.13 -4.14 10.52
CA TYR A 61 14.59 -4.21 10.54
C TYR A 61 15.04 -5.43 11.35
N HIS A 62 16.08 -6.09 10.88
CA HIS A 62 16.76 -7.14 11.59
C HIS A 62 18.28 -6.94 11.48
N GLY A 63 18.96 -6.87 12.60
CA GLY A 63 20.39 -6.66 12.65
C GLY A 63 20.87 -6.07 13.97
N ARG A 64 21.97 -5.31 13.91
CA ARG A 64 22.53 -4.69 15.10
C ARG A 64 21.69 -3.51 15.56
N LEU A 65 21.21 -3.57 16.79
CA LEU A 65 20.43 -2.53 17.45
C LEU A 65 21.36 -1.67 18.28
N GLU A 66 21.74 -0.49 17.75
CA GLU A 66 22.57 0.49 18.46
C GLU A 66 22.29 1.91 17.94
N GLY A 67 22.36 2.91 18.82
CA GLY A 67 22.15 4.29 18.44
C GLY A 67 20.74 4.58 17.91
N GLU A 68 20.64 5.40 16.86
CA GLU A 68 19.38 5.72 16.18
C GLU A 68 19.20 4.84 14.93
N ILE A 69 18.12 4.10 14.88
CA ILE A 69 17.75 3.20 13.76
C ILE A 69 16.62 3.88 12.97
N PRO A 70 16.88 4.32 11.74
CA PRO A 70 15.85 4.94 10.91
C PRO A 70 14.98 3.88 10.22
N ILE A 71 13.67 3.98 10.40
CA ILE A 71 12.66 3.13 9.75
C ILE A 71 11.78 4.02 8.87
N ALA A 72 11.92 3.84 7.57
CA ALA A 72 11.12 4.55 6.59
C ALA A 72 9.91 3.71 6.16
N LEU A 73 8.70 4.23 6.36
CA LEU A 73 7.45 3.61 5.91
C LEU A 73 6.90 4.30 4.66
N TRP A 74 6.32 3.51 3.75
CA TRP A 74 5.75 4.04 2.51
C TRP A 74 4.37 4.67 2.71
N SER A 75 3.60 4.19 3.71
CA SER A 75 2.27 4.72 4.03
C SER A 75 1.99 4.68 5.53
N VAL A 76 1.06 5.53 5.99
CA VAL A 76 0.61 5.55 7.40
C VAL A 76 -0.17 4.28 7.76
N THR A 77 -0.76 3.61 6.78
CA THR A 77 -1.47 2.34 6.94
C THR A 77 -0.53 1.21 7.35
N GLU A 78 0.75 1.29 7.01
CA GLU A 78 1.76 0.34 7.49
C GLU A 78 1.97 0.43 9.02
N SER A 79 1.63 1.55 9.65
CA SER A 79 1.74 1.74 11.11
C SER A 79 0.47 1.40 11.88
N ALA A 80 -0.68 1.28 11.20
CA ALA A 80 -1.99 1.12 11.85
C ALA A 80 -2.53 -0.32 11.87
N ASN A 81 -1.85 -1.27 11.20
CA ASN A 81 -2.37 -2.63 11.02
C ASN A 81 -1.84 -3.61 12.06
N GLU A 82 -1.91 -3.22 13.36
CA GLU A 82 -1.76 -4.22 14.40
C GLU A 82 -2.53 -3.85 15.66
N SER A 83 -3.63 -4.44 15.83
CA SER A 83 -3.99 -5.11 17.07
C SER A 83 -5.29 -5.88 16.90
N THR A 84 -5.23 -7.05 17.36
CA THR A 84 -6.22 -8.08 17.65
C THR A 84 -6.37 -9.15 16.59
N GLY A 85 -5.73 -10.25 16.95
CA GLY A 85 -5.70 -11.52 16.25
C GLY A 85 -7.04 -12.19 16.15
N ALA A 86 -7.15 -12.88 15.12
CA ALA A 86 -7.66 -14.20 14.73
C ALA A 86 -8.26 -14.13 13.31
N PRO A 87 -8.33 -15.21 12.62
CA PRO A 87 -7.29 -15.79 11.79
C PRO A 87 -7.40 -15.34 10.35
N GLY A 88 -6.38 -14.71 9.87
CA GLY A 88 -6.18 -14.30 8.48
C GLY A 88 -5.04 -13.29 8.44
N GLU A 89 -3.80 -13.78 8.41
CA GLU A 89 -2.63 -12.93 8.23
C GLU A 89 -2.74 -12.16 6.91
N PHE A 90 -3.01 -10.86 7.01
CA PHE A 90 -2.91 -9.98 5.86
C PHE A 90 -1.46 -9.48 5.74
N PRO A 91 -0.82 -9.60 4.57
CA PRO A 91 0.56 -9.17 4.39
C PRO A 91 0.73 -7.67 4.57
N ALA A 92 1.92 -7.25 4.98
CA ALA A 92 2.31 -5.85 5.09
C ALA A 92 2.06 -5.09 3.77
N GLY A 93 1.45 -3.90 3.86
CA GLY A 93 1.02 -3.14 2.68
C GLY A 93 -0.33 -3.57 2.10
N SER A 94 -1.05 -4.46 2.80
CA SER A 94 -2.39 -4.88 2.43
C SER A 94 -3.41 -3.73 2.53
N ASN A 95 -4.39 -3.74 1.62
CA ASN A 95 -5.60 -2.89 1.71
C ASN A 95 -6.58 -3.35 2.79
N ALA A 96 -6.29 -4.48 3.45
CA ALA A 96 -7.19 -5.08 4.42
C ALA A 96 -7.28 -4.25 5.71
N TYR A 97 -8.48 -4.21 6.27
CA TYR A 97 -8.76 -3.67 7.60
C TYR A 97 -9.66 -4.63 8.38
N PRO A 98 -9.63 -4.62 9.71
CA PRO A 98 -10.45 -5.51 10.52
C PRO A 98 -11.93 -5.41 10.18
N GLY A 99 -12.57 -6.55 9.91
CA GLY A 99 -13.98 -6.62 9.54
C GLY A 99 -14.30 -6.32 8.08
N MET A 100 -13.28 -6.15 7.22
CA MET A 100 -13.47 -5.94 5.79
C MET A 100 -14.10 -7.17 5.13
N THR A 101 -15.16 -6.94 4.34
CA THR A 101 -15.72 -7.99 3.49
C THR A 101 -14.77 -8.25 2.32
N THR A 102 -14.27 -9.47 2.23
CA THR A 102 -13.42 -9.91 1.13
C THR A 102 -14.21 -10.75 0.13
N CYS A 103 -13.81 -10.64 -1.14
CA CYS A 103 -14.30 -11.46 -2.23
C CYS A 103 -13.13 -12.24 -2.82
N SER A 104 -13.37 -13.50 -3.17
CA SER A 104 -12.39 -14.32 -3.88
C SER A 104 -12.52 -14.14 -5.39
N LEU A 105 -11.40 -14.09 -6.08
CA LEU A 105 -11.31 -14.07 -7.53
C LEU A 105 -10.34 -15.17 -7.98
N GLU A 106 -10.84 -16.09 -8.79
CA GLU A 106 -9.99 -17.16 -9.34
C GLU A 106 -9.19 -16.64 -10.53
N VAL A 107 -7.85 -16.74 -10.43
CA VAL A 107 -6.91 -16.27 -11.44
C VAL A 107 -5.89 -17.37 -11.73
N LYS A 108 -5.96 -17.99 -12.87
CA LYS A 108 -5.06 -19.09 -13.29
C LYS A 108 -4.90 -20.19 -12.23
N GLY A 109 -6.00 -20.62 -11.60
CA GLY A 109 -5.98 -21.66 -10.58
C GLY A 109 -5.45 -21.22 -9.20
N ARG A 110 -5.30 -19.91 -8.98
CA ARG A 110 -4.99 -19.32 -7.67
C ARG A 110 -6.16 -18.44 -7.25
N THR A 111 -6.53 -18.53 -5.99
CA THR A 111 -7.52 -17.64 -5.38
C THR A 111 -6.83 -16.36 -4.94
N ILE A 112 -7.26 -15.24 -5.49
CA ILE A 112 -6.81 -13.90 -5.14
C ILE A 112 -7.91 -13.21 -4.33
N LEU A 113 -7.56 -12.56 -3.23
CA LEU A 113 -8.51 -11.82 -2.41
C LEU A 113 -8.61 -10.36 -2.85
N THR A 114 -9.84 -9.90 -3.00
CA THR A 114 -10.18 -8.49 -3.22
C THR A 114 -11.13 -8.01 -2.13
N ASP A 115 -11.24 -6.70 -1.93
CA ASP A 115 -12.33 -6.14 -1.14
C ASP A 115 -13.67 -6.21 -1.88
N SER A 116 -14.73 -5.71 -1.26
CA SER A 116 -16.08 -5.69 -1.84
C SER A 116 -16.20 -4.88 -3.14
N GLU A 117 -15.28 -3.95 -3.37
CA GLU A 117 -15.23 -3.13 -4.60
C GLU A 117 -14.22 -3.66 -5.63
N GLY A 118 -13.47 -4.72 -5.31
CA GLY A 118 -12.55 -5.38 -6.22
C GLY A 118 -11.11 -4.87 -6.16
N TYR A 119 -10.74 -4.05 -5.16
CA TYR A 119 -9.34 -3.72 -4.91
C TYR A 119 -8.60 -4.90 -4.31
N LEU A 120 -7.37 -5.13 -4.74
CA LEU A 120 -6.52 -6.19 -4.19
C LEU A 120 -6.33 -6.00 -2.68
N VAL A 121 -6.50 -7.07 -1.93
CA VAL A 121 -6.13 -7.12 -0.51
C VAL A 121 -4.62 -7.07 -0.39
N ASN A 122 -3.91 -7.89 -1.17
CA ASN A 122 -2.46 -7.86 -1.26
C ASN A 122 -2.02 -7.31 -2.62
N PRO A 123 -1.37 -6.12 -2.68
CA PRO A 123 -0.87 -5.52 -3.92
C PRO A 123 0.11 -6.42 -4.70
N ASP A 124 0.82 -7.33 -4.03
CA ASP A 124 1.77 -8.25 -4.66
C ASP A 124 1.09 -9.33 -5.52
N ASP A 125 -0.22 -9.55 -5.33
CA ASP A 125 -1.02 -10.45 -6.17
C ASP A 125 -1.37 -9.85 -7.53
N TRP A 126 -0.96 -8.61 -7.79
CA TRP A 126 -1.23 -7.99 -9.07
C TRP A 126 -0.52 -8.72 -10.22
N SER A 127 -1.27 -8.96 -11.26
CA SER A 127 -0.76 -9.55 -12.52
C SER A 127 -1.67 -9.16 -13.66
N GLU A 128 -1.19 -9.27 -14.90
CA GLU A 128 -2.08 -9.10 -16.08
C GLU A 128 -3.25 -10.10 -16.08
N ALA A 129 -3.05 -11.26 -15.47
CA ALA A 129 -4.12 -12.26 -15.34
C ALA A 129 -5.19 -11.78 -14.35
N PHE A 130 -4.79 -11.15 -13.23
CA PHE A 130 -5.72 -10.50 -12.31
C PHE A 130 -6.51 -9.39 -13.03
N VAL A 131 -5.82 -8.51 -13.79
CA VAL A 131 -6.50 -7.43 -14.53
C VAL A 131 -7.57 -7.98 -15.46
N LYS A 132 -7.25 -9.05 -16.21
CA LYS A 132 -8.23 -9.69 -17.12
C LYS A 132 -9.41 -10.30 -16.38
N ALA A 133 -9.16 -10.98 -15.26
CA ALA A 133 -10.22 -11.60 -14.45
C ALA A 133 -11.10 -10.53 -13.77
N GLN A 134 -10.49 -9.46 -13.22
CA GLN A 134 -11.21 -8.36 -12.61
C GLN A 134 -12.04 -7.58 -13.63
N ALA A 135 -11.47 -7.27 -14.81
CA ALA A 135 -12.18 -6.62 -15.90
C ALA A 135 -13.37 -7.45 -16.40
N ALA A 136 -13.19 -8.78 -16.53
CA ALA A 136 -14.28 -9.68 -16.87
C ALA A 136 -15.41 -9.65 -15.83
N ARG A 137 -15.07 -9.64 -14.54
CA ARG A 137 -16.05 -9.50 -13.44
C ARG A 137 -16.82 -8.18 -13.53
N GLU A 138 -16.18 -7.11 -13.99
CA GLU A 138 -16.77 -5.79 -14.19
C GLU A 138 -17.42 -5.60 -15.56
N SER A 139 -17.49 -6.64 -16.39
CA SER A 139 -17.99 -6.59 -17.78
C SER A 139 -17.26 -5.57 -18.65
N LEU A 140 -15.97 -5.34 -18.37
CA LEU A 140 -15.11 -4.41 -19.12
C LEU A 140 -14.31 -5.16 -20.19
N ALA A 141 -14.52 -4.81 -21.44
CA ALA A 141 -13.71 -5.30 -22.55
C ALA A 141 -12.40 -4.51 -22.65
N LEU A 142 -11.29 -5.11 -22.22
CA LEU A 142 -9.97 -4.47 -22.27
C LEU A 142 -9.48 -4.29 -23.70
N ASN A 143 -8.93 -3.11 -24.00
CA ASN A 143 -8.22 -2.79 -25.23
C ASN A 143 -6.82 -2.22 -24.95
N GLY A 144 -6.09 -1.81 -25.98
CA GLY A 144 -4.73 -1.26 -25.85
C GLY A 144 -4.67 -0.04 -24.93
N GLU A 145 -5.64 0.87 -25.03
CA GLU A 145 -5.69 2.11 -24.22
C GLU A 145 -5.92 1.84 -22.73
N HIS A 146 -6.70 0.80 -22.38
CA HIS A 146 -6.82 0.37 -20.98
C HIS A 146 -5.46 -0.07 -20.42
N TRP A 147 -4.70 -0.86 -21.19
CA TRP A 147 -3.39 -1.33 -20.78
C TRP A 147 -2.38 -0.20 -20.65
N GLU A 148 -2.41 0.78 -21.55
CA GLU A 148 -1.57 1.99 -21.45
C GLU A 148 -1.91 2.79 -20.21
N ALA A 149 -3.20 2.98 -19.93
CA ALA A 149 -3.65 3.70 -18.73
C ALA A 149 -3.27 2.96 -17.45
N ILE A 150 -3.43 1.64 -17.39
CA ILE A 150 -3.04 0.82 -16.23
C ILE A 150 -1.53 0.90 -15.98
N ARG A 151 -0.70 0.80 -17.05
CA ARG A 151 0.75 0.94 -16.93
C ARG A 151 1.13 2.32 -16.45
N PHE A 152 0.56 3.38 -17.05
CA PHE A 152 0.79 4.75 -16.60
C PHE A 152 0.48 4.93 -15.09
N LEU A 153 -0.66 4.43 -14.60
CA LEU A 153 -1.03 4.54 -13.19
C LEU A 153 -0.03 3.83 -12.27
N ARG A 154 0.44 2.64 -12.64
CA ARG A 154 1.44 1.90 -11.90
C ARG A 154 2.80 2.60 -11.89
N ASP A 155 3.26 3.05 -13.07
CA ASP A 155 4.53 3.75 -13.22
C ASP A 155 4.53 5.08 -12.47
N TYR A 156 3.41 5.81 -12.51
CA TYR A 156 3.22 7.04 -11.77
C TYR A 156 3.31 6.78 -10.27
N TYR A 157 2.58 5.79 -9.78
CA TYR A 157 2.61 5.42 -8.36
C TYR A 157 4.00 4.97 -7.90
N SER A 158 4.68 4.14 -8.69
CA SER A 158 6.05 3.70 -8.41
C SER A 158 7.05 4.86 -8.34
N ARG A 159 6.86 5.88 -9.18
CA ARG A 159 7.77 7.04 -9.27
C ARG A 159 7.52 8.08 -8.19
N TYR A 160 6.26 8.35 -7.89
CA TYR A 160 5.86 9.47 -7.02
C TYR A 160 5.35 9.05 -5.65
N GLY A 161 5.08 7.76 -5.41
CA GLY A 161 4.57 7.24 -4.13
C GLY A 161 3.11 7.61 -3.83
N HIS A 162 2.40 8.20 -4.80
CA HIS A 162 0.97 8.52 -4.70
C HIS A 162 0.27 8.29 -6.03
N GLN A 163 -1.04 8.19 -6.00
CA GLN A 163 -1.86 7.96 -7.19
C GLN A 163 -1.93 9.20 -8.07
N ALA A 164 -1.96 8.98 -9.40
CA ALA A 164 -2.19 10.05 -10.35
C ALA A 164 -3.59 10.64 -10.21
N SER A 165 -3.69 11.97 -10.22
CA SER A 165 -4.98 12.63 -10.32
C SER A 165 -5.55 12.51 -11.74
N VAL A 166 -6.86 12.74 -11.90
CA VAL A 166 -7.46 12.81 -13.26
C VAL A 166 -6.78 13.88 -14.11
N ARG A 167 -6.33 14.97 -13.48
CA ARG A 167 -5.60 16.04 -14.18
C ARG A 167 -4.25 15.55 -14.72
N ASP A 168 -3.52 14.75 -13.95
CA ASP A 168 -2.24 14.19 -14.37
C ASP A 168 -2.45 13.21 -15.53
N MET A 169 -3.49 12.38 -15.46
CA MET A 169 -3.88 11.49 -16.55
C MET A 169 -4.24 12.25 -17.82
N ILE A 170 -5.07 13.29 -17.72
CA ILE A 170 -5.46 14.14 -18.84
C ILE A 170 -4.21 14.77 -19.48
N LYS A 171 -3.31 15.33 -18.67
CA LYS A 171 -2.07 15.94 -19.16
C LYS A 171 -1.24 14.93 -19.94
N HIS A 172 -1.00 13.76 -19.35
CA HIS A 172 -0.21 12.70 -19.97
C HIS A 172 -0.84 12.19 -21.28
N PHE A 173 -2.13 11.86 -21.27
CA PHE A 173 -2.77 11.23 -22.43
C PHE A 173 -3.10 12.21 -23.56
N ARG A 174 -3.17 13.51 -23.28
CA ARG A 174 -3.18 14.54 -24.36
C ARG A 174 -1.90 14.55 -25.18
N ASP A 175 -0.77 14.30 -24.50
CA ASP A 175 0.54 14.28 -25.16
C ASP A 175 0.79 12.95 -25.88
N VAL A 176 0.36 11.83 -25.30
CA VAL A 176 0.63 10.47 -25.80
C VAL A 176 -0.39 10.01 -26.83
N TRP A 177 -1.68 10.30 -26.63
CA TRP A 177 -2.74 9.94 -27.57
C TRP A 177 -3.10 11.14 -28.45
N ASP A 178 -3.97 12.00 -27.98
CA ASP A 178 -4.40 13.25 -28.59
C ASP A 178 -5.31 14.03 -27.60
N PRO A 179 -5.64 15.30 -27.90
CA PRO A 179 -6.48 16.11 -27.02
C PRO A 179 -7.90 15.57 -26.78
N GLU A 180 -8.47 14.81 -27.73
CA GLU A 180 -9.80 14.22 -27.57
C GLU A 180 -9.77 12.99 -26.67
N ARG A 181 -8.88 12.04 -26.92
CA ARG A 181 -8.70 10.83 -26.12
C ARG A 181 -8.09 11.12 -24.74
N GLY A 182 -7.25 12.13 -24.63
CA GLY A 182 -6.75 12.67 -23.34
C GLY A 182 -7.74 13.56 -22.61
N SER A 183 -9.05 13.48 -22.86
CA SER A 183 -10.05 14.28 -22.18
C SER A 183 -10.68 13.54 -20.99
N ASN A 184 -11.17 14.31 -20.01
CA ASN A 184 -11.91 13.74 -18.88
C ASN A 184 -13.07 12.85 -19.33
N ARG A 185 -13.82 13.33 -20.33
CA ARG A 185 -14.98 12.59 -20.89
C ARG A 185 -14.55 11.23 -21.46
N TYR A 186 -13.43 11.21 -22.19
CA TYR A 186 -12.93 9.98 -22.79
C TYR A 186 -12.45 8.99 -21.74
N LEU A 187 -11.67 9.46 -20.77
CA LEU A 187 -11.17 8.60 -19.68
C LEU A 187 -12.30 8.01 -18.83
N HIS A 188 -13.39 8.76 -18.59
CA HIS A 188 -14.58 8.20 -17.92
C HIS A 188 -15.36 7.21 -18.79
N ARG A 189 -15.31 7.34 -20.11
CA ARG A 189 -15.90 6.38 -21.04
C ARG A 189 -15.03 5.10 -21.12
N LEU A 190 -13.70 5.24 -21.03
CA LEU A 190 -12.75 4.14 -20.98
C LEU A 190 -12.92 3.33 -19.70
N PHE A 191 -13.19 3.99 -18.57
CA PHE A 191 -13.40 3.37 -17.26
C PHE A 191 -14.79 3.67 -16.70
N PRO A 192 -15.85 2.98 -17.19
CA PRO A 192 -17.23 3.34 -16.85
C PRO A 192 -17.63 3.04 -15.40
N ALA A 193 -16.95 2.08 -14.72
CA ALA A 193 -17.27 1.68 -13.36
C ALA A 193 -16.52 2.51 -12.30
N GLY A 194 -16.84 3.80 -12.22
CA GLY A 194 -16.27 4.73 -11.25
C GLY A 194 -15.15 5.63 -11.77
N GLY A 195 -14.91 5.61 -13.09
CA GLY A 195 -13.93 6.48 -13.74
C GLY A 195 -12.48 6.01 -13.62
N PRO A 196 -11.55 6.79 -14.20
CA PRO A 196 -10.15 6.41 -14.29
C PRO A 196 -9.47 6.30 -12.91
N GLN A 197 -9.89 7.05 -11.90
CA GLN A 197 -9.33 6.95 -10.56
C GLN A 197 -9.83 5.72 -9.81
N LYS A 198 -11.13 5.38 -9.86
CA LYS A 198 -11.63 4.18 -9.16
C LYS A 198 -11.30 2.91 -9.93
N GLN A 199 -11.88 2.74 -11.10
CA GLN A 199 -11.71 1.53 -11.90
C GLN A 199 -10.29 1.38 -12.41
N GLY A 200 -9.65 2.46 -12.85
CA GLY A 200 -8.25 2.44 -13.30
C GLY A 200 -7.29 2.03 -12.19
N ASN A 201 -7.38 2.62 -10.99
CA ASN A 201 -6.53 2.27 -9.85
C ASN A 201 -6.79 0.84 -9.37
N ARG A 202 -8.04 0.40 -9.34
CA ARG A 202 -8.41 -0.98 -8.99
C ARG A 202 -7.77 -2.00 -9.94
N LEU A 203 -7.87 -1.77 -11.25
CA LEU A 203 -7.21 -2.62 -12.25
C LEU A 203 -5.69 -2.52 -12.21
N ALA A 204 -5.15 -1.35 -11.85
CA ALA A 204 -3.72 -1.15 -11.63
C ALA A 204 -3.21 -1.80 -10.34
N GLY A 205 -4.07 -2.37 -9.50
CA GLY A 205 -3.71 -2.98 -8.22
C GLY A 205 -3.21 -1.96 -7.19
N LEU A 206 -3.64 -0.72 -7.32
CA LEU A 206 -3.31 0.35 -6.39
C LEU A 206 -4.31 0.42 -5.24
N LEU A 207 -3.93 1.12 -4.18
CA LEU A 207 -4.77 1.31 -3.01
C LEU A 207 -6.07 2.07 -3.34
N ARG A 208 -7.09 1.89 -2.51
CA ARG A 208 -8.29 2.73 -2.56
C ARG A 208 -7.93 4.18 -2.23
N THR A 209 -8.51 5.15 -2.95
CA THR A 209 -8.32 6.57 -2.65
C THR A 209 -9.00 6.97 -1.33
N LYS A 210 -8.33 7.77 -0.50
CA LYS A 210 -8.93 8.31 0.72
C LYS A 210 -10.15 9.17 0.38
N GLY A 211 -11.30 8.85 0.96
CA GLY A 211 -12.57 9.56 0.76
C GLY A 211 -13.67 8.74 0.10
N GLU A 212 -13.43 7.48 -0.20
CA GLU A 212 -14.40 6.55 -0.77
C GLU A 212 -14.93 5.60 0.31
N HIS A 213 -15.56 6.16 1.33
CA HIS A 213 -16.32 5.42 2.35
C HIS A 213 -17.81 5.65 2.16
#